data_6cdaa354ebb182eafbe9c1ccec2e530a
#
_entry.id   6cdaa354ebb182eafbe9c1ccec2e530a
#
_cell.length_a   1.000
_cell.length_b   1.000
_cell.length_c   1.000
_cell.angle_alpha   90.00
_cell.angle_beta   90.00
_cell.angle_gamma   90.00
#
_symmetry.space_group_name_H-M   'P 1'
#
loop_
_entity.id
_entity.type
_entity.pdbx_description
1 polymer ?
#
loop_
_entity_poly.entity_id
_entity_poly.type
_entity_poly.pdbx_seq_one_letter_code
_entity_poly.pdbx_strand_id
1 'polypeptide(L)'
;MDTRVTIITGPIGSGKSTALKYIKEKGFATTDLDSISNNILESQSSFEFLEANFSECLVQNKIDKKLLAEVVFTNQDKLNNLENYLHPLVTLQVATLIQQTTNHLFIEASAPKNIHQLYPTVVIFAEEPIRRKRLQSRGMSITDIDNRITTQPKESWWKSLGIVIENTSYTELHAQIEKLLDLSYE
;
A
#
# COMPACT_ATOMS: atom_id res chain seq x y z
N MET A 1 -5.74 -1.48 20.88
CA MET A 1 -5.04 -1.23 19.60
C MET A 1 -3.60 -0.90 19.93
N ASP A 2 -2.63 -1.40 19.19
CA ASP A 2 -1.24 -0.96 19.36
C ASP A 2 -1.12 0.46 18.80
N THR A 3 -0.97 1.44 19.68
CA THR A 3 -0.92 2.86 19.34
C THR A 3 0.36 3.25 18.61
N ARG A 4 1.33 2.33 18.52
CA ARG A 4 2.60 2.53 17.82
C ARG A 4 2.54 2.22 16.32
N VAL A 5 1.37 1.95 15.77
CA VAL A 5 1.17 1.66 14.35
C VAL A 5 0.14 2.62 13.76
N THR A 6 0.47 3.21 12.62
CA THR A 6 -0.47 4.01 11.83
C THR A 6 -0.47 3.54 10.38
N ILE A 7 -1.64 3.31 9.84
CA ILE A 7 -1.82 2.99 8.41
C ILE A 7 -1.87 4.28 7.59
N ILE A 8 -1.07 4.35 6.55
CA ILE A 8 -1.11 5.41 5.54
C ILE A 8 -1.79 4.85 4.29
N THR A 9 -2.94 5.38 3.96
CA THR A 9 -3.70 4.93 2.79
C THR A 9 -4.25 6.09 1.96
N GLY A 10 -5.01 5.82 0.91
CA GLY A 10 -5.64 6.82 0.05
C GLY A 10 -5.65 6.39 -1.41
N PRO A 11 -6.39 7.09 -2.28
CA PRO A 11 -6.53 6.74 -3.69
C PRO A 11 -5.21 6.83 -4.48
N ILE A 12 -5.19 6.21 -5.64
CA ILE A 12 -4.04 6.28 -6.55
C ILE A 12 -3.70 7.74 -6.90
N GLY A 13 -2.41 8.09 -6.91
CA GLY A 13 -1.94 9.46 -7.23
C GLY A 13 -2.11 10.47 -6.08
N SER A 14 -2.63 10.08 -4.91
CA SER A 14 -2.84 10.98 -3.77
C SER A 14 -1.54 11.45 -3.09
N GLY A 15 -0.44 10.71 -3.22
CA GLY A 15 0.86 11.07 -2.65
C GLY A 15 1.26 10.29 -1.40
N LYS A 16 0.68 9.11 -1.15
CA LYS A 16 1.03 8.22 -0.02
C LYS A 16 2.53 7.97 0.10
N SER A 17 3.17 7.55 -0.99
CA SER A 17 4.62 7.24 -0.98
C SER A 17 5.48 8.48 -0.73
N THR A 18 5.00 9.68 -1.12
CA THR A 18 5.65 10.95 -0.78
C THR A 18 5.53 11.24 0.72
N ALA A 19 4.34 11.01 1.30
CA ALA A 19 4.10 11.13 2.73
C ALA A 19 4.99 10.15 3.52
N LEU A 20 5.01 8.88 3.11
CA LEU A 20 5.80 7.84 3.78
C LEU A 20 7.31 8.14 3.71
N LYS A 21 7.79 8.64 2.56
CA LYS A 21 9.18 9.07 2.42
C LYS A 21 9.53 10.18 3.41
N TYR A 22 8.67 11.19 3.53
CA TYR A 22 8.88 12.29 4.46
C TYR A 22 8.86 11.82 5.93
N ILE A 23 7.92 10.95 6.31
CA ILE A 23 7.86 10.33 7.63
C ILE A 23 9.17 9.59 7.94
N LYS A 24 9.71 8.84 6.96
CA LYS A 24 10.99 8.16 7.08
C LYS A 24 12.16 9.12 7.29
N GLU A 25 12.19 10.25 6.57
CA GLU A 25 13.20 11.30 6.71
C GLU A 25 13.18 11.94 8.09
N LYS A 26 12.03 11.91 8.79
CA LYS A 26 11.88 12.34 10.19
C LYS A 26 12.30 11.28 11.22
N GLY A 27 12.81 10.13 10.79
CA GLY A 27 13.37 9.10 11.65
C GLY A 27 12.38 8.02 12.13
N PHE A 28 11.16 8.02 11.62
CA PHE A 28 10.18 6.99 11.95
C PHE A 28 10.36 5.73 11.10
N ALA A 29 10.00 4.59 11.68
CA ALA A 29 9.97 3.33 10.94
C ALA A 29 8.83 3.34 9.92
N THR A 30 9.12 2.90 8.70
CA THR A 30 8.14 2.85 7.61
C THR A 30 8.25 1.56 6.82
N THR A 31 7.12 1.05 6.37
CA THR A 31 7.05 -0.07 5.41
C THR A 31 5.82 0.08 4.51
N ASP A 32 5.73 -0.70 3.46
CA ASP A 32 4.52 -0.80 2.64
C ASP A 32 4.15 -2.27 2.40
N LEU A 33 2.84 -2.55 2.33
CA LEU A 33 2.33 -3.91 2.21
C LEU A 33 2.61 -4.52 0.84
N ASP A 34 2.72 -3.71 -0.20
CA ASP A 34 3.01 -4.18 -1.55
C ASP A 34 4.46 -4.67 -1.62
N SER A 35 5.41 -3.96 -1.00
CA SER A 35 6.80 -4.42 -0.88
C SER A 35 6.94 -5.69 -0.04
N ILE A 36 6.20 -5.80 1.07
CA ILE A 36 6.18 -7.02 1.89
C ILE A 36 5.68 -8.20 1.05
N SER A 37 4.55 -8.05 0.35
CA SER A 37 3.99 -9.09 -0.51
C SER A 37 4.95 -9.50 -1.62
N ASN A 38 5.59 -8.52 -2.26
CA ASN A 38 6.59 -8.76 -3.30
C ASN A 38 7.81 -9.53 -2.78
N ASN A 39 8.32 -9.19 -1.61
CA ASN A 39 9.46 -9.88 -1.00
C ASN A 39 9.10 -11.33 -0.63
N ILE A 40 7.88 -11.57 -0.16
CA ILE A 40 7.37 -12.92 0.11
C ILE A 40 7.33 -13.72 -1.20
N LEU A 41 6.76 -13.19 -2.27
CA LEU A 41 6.66 -13.88 -3.57
C LEU A 41 8.03 -14.18 -4.19
N GLU A 42 9.03 -13.32 -3.97
CA GLU A 42 10.39 -13.52 -4.45
C GLU A 42 11.24 -14.45 -3.56
N SER A 43 10.73 -14.83 -2.39
CA SER A 43 11.45 -15.69 -1.47
C SER A 43 11.50 -17.14 -1.96
N GLN A 44 12.57 -17.85 -1.60
CA GLN A 44 12.71 -19.27 -1.91
C GLN A 44 11.56 -20.11 -1.32
N SER A 45 11.01 -19.71 -0.17
CA SER A 45 9.90 -20.41 0.49
C SER A 45 8.58 -20.35 -0.30
N SER A 46 8.42 -19.38 -1.22
CA SER A 46 7.21 -19.27 -2.06
C SER A 46 7.32 -20.04 -3.38
N PHE A 47 8.51 -20.55 -3.71
CA PHE A 47 8.74 -21.17 -5.01
C PHE A 47 7.83 -22.38 -5.27
N GLU A 48 7.72 -23.30 -4.31
CA GLU A 48 6.88 -24.50 -4.45
C GLU A 48 5.39 -24.13 -4.67
N PHE A 49 4.90 -23.13 -3.93
CA PHE A 49 3.53 -22.62 -4.12
C PHE A 49 3.35 -22.02 -5.52
N LEU A 50 4.30 -21.21 -5.97
CA LEU A 50 4.25 -20.56 -7.29
C LEU A 50 4.35 -21.58 -8.42
N GLU A 51 5.24 -22.58 -8.29
CA GLU A 51 5.38 -23.66 -9.27
C GLU A 51 4.10 -24.49 -9.39
N ALA A 52 3.46 -24.81 -8.29
CA ALA A 52 2.25 -25.61 -8.27
C ALA A 52 1.01 -24.85 -8.81
N ASN A 53 0.92 -23.53 -8.61
CA ASN A 53 -0.32 -22.77 -8.87
C ASN A 53 -0.19 -21.71 -9.98
N PHE A 54 1.04 -21.27 -10.30
CA PHE A 54 1.36 -20.15 -11.17
C PHE A 54 2.62 -20.42 -12.03
N SER A 55 2.81 -21.68 -12.44
CA SER A 55 4.00 -22.09 -13.23
C SER A 55 4.17 -21.27 -14.51
N GLU A 56 3.06 -20.85 -15.14
CA GLU A 56 3.05 -19.98 -16.31
C GLU A 56 3.62 -18.58 -16.05
N CYS A 57 3.70 -18.17 -14.79
CA CYS A 57 4.27 -16.88 -14.38
C CYS A 57 5.75 -16.98 -13.95
N LEU A 58 6.37 -18.18 -14.06
CA LEU A 58 7.76 -18.38 -13.73
C LEU A 58 8.66 -18.27 -14.98
N VAL A 59 9.59 -17.34 -14.95
CA VAL A 59 10.60 -17.16 -16.00
C VAL A 59 11.97 -17.35 -15.37
N GLN A 60 12.74 -18.35 -15.85
CA GLN A 60 14.06 -18.70 -15.31
C GLN A 60 14.04 -18.89 -13.77
N ASN A 61 13.05 -19.61 -13.24
CA ASN A 61 12.81 -19.85 -11.81
C ASN A 61 12.58 -18.57 -10.98
N LYS A 62 12.15 -17.49 -11.62
CA LYS A 62 11.75 -16.25 -10.95
C LYS A 62 10.33 -15.87 -11.35
N ILE A 63 9.61 -15.29 -10.42
CA ILE A 63 8.26 -14.79 -10.69
C ILE A 63 8.30 -13.57 -11.61
N ASP A 64 7.59 -13.64 -12.74
CA ASP A 64 7.26 -12.46 -13.54
C ASP A 64 5.97 -11.84 -12.97
N LYS A 65 6.13 -10.73 -12.23
CA LYS A 65 5.03 -10.04 -11.57
C LYS A 65 4.02 -9.47 -12.54
N LYS A 66 4.43 -9.16 -13.78
CA LYS A 66 3.51 -8.64 -14.80
C LYS A 66 2.59 -9.74 -15.28
N LEU A 67 3.14 -10.91 -15.61
CA LEU A 67 2.35 -12.08 -15.98
C LEU A 67 1.44 -12.53 -14.82
N LEU A 68 1.97 -12.54 -13.59
CA LEU A 68 1.14 -12.86 -12.41
C LEU A 68 -0.05 -11.90 -12.29
N ALA A 69 0.19 -10.61 -12.41
CA ALA A 69 -0.89 -9.61 -12.36
C ALA A 69 -1.92 -9.85 -13.47
N GLU A 70 -1.51 -10.09 -14.71
CA GLU A 70 -2.41 -10.39 -15.84
C GLU A 70 -3.28 -11.64 -15.56
N VAL A 71 -2.68 -12.71 -15.02
CA VAL A 71 -3.37 -13.96 -14.68
C VAL A 71 -4.39 -13.73 -13.55
N VAL A 72 -4.02 -13.09 -12.46
CA VAL A 72 -4.93 -12.93 -11.31
C VAL A 72 -6.02 -11.88 -11.57
N PHE A 73 -5.77 -10.86 -12.39
CA PHE A 73 -6.80 -9.89 -12.75
C PHE A 73 -7.89 -10.46 -13.67
N THR A 74 -7.57 -11.51 -14.40
CA THR A 74 -8.52 -12.16 -15.33
C THR A 74 -9.17 -13.41 -14.75
N ASN A 75 -8.69 -13.92 -13.61
CA ASN A 75 -9.17 -15.16 -12.99
C ASN A 75 -9.34 -15.01 -11.47
N GLN A 76 -10.61 -14.92 -11.04
CA GLN A 76 -10.95 -14.71 -9.63
C GLN A 76 -10.49 -15.85 -8.71
N ASP A 77 -10.50 -17.10 -9.17
CA ASP A 77 -10.07 -18.26 -8.38
C ASP A 77 -8.56 -18.20 -8.15
N LYS A 78 -7.80 -17.84 -9.16
CA LYS A 78 -6.35 -17.63 -9.04
C LYS A 78 -6.04 -16.44 -8.13
N LEU A 79 -6.79 -15.34 -8.21
CA LEU A 79 -6.65 -14.23 -7.29
C LEU A 79 -6.90 -14.67 -5.84
N ASN A 80 -8.00 -15.36 -5.58
CA ASN A 80 -8.35 -15.88 -4.25
C ASN A 80 -7.27 -16.83 -3.72
N ASN A 81 -6.74 -17.71 -4.56
CA ASN A 81 -5.67 -18.63 -4.18
C ASN A 81 -4.39 -17.88 -3.77
N LEU A 82 -3.98 -16.89 -4.57
CA LEU A 82 -2.83 -16.04 -4.26
C LEU A 82 -3.03 -15.25 -2.96
N GLU A 83 -4.21 -14.65 -2.78
CA GLU A 83 -4.53 -13.90 -1.57
C GLU A 83 -4.55 -14.78 -0.32
N ASN A 84 -5.12 -15.98 -0.40
CA ASN A 84 -5.14 -16.94 0.71
C ASN A 84 -3.73 -17.38 1.12
N TYR A 85 -2.80 -17.47 0.17
CA TYR A 85 -1.40 -17.75 0.45
C TYR A 85 -0.68 -16.55 1.08
N LEU A 86 -0.86 -15.36 0.51
CA LEU A 86 -0.12 -14.17 0.93
C LEU A 86 -0.60 -13.58 2.26
N HIS A 87 -1.92 -13.52 2.52
CA HIS A 87 -2.47 -12.83 3.69
C HIS A 87 -1.86 -13.28 5.02
N PRO A 88 -1.77 -14.59 5.34
CA PRO A 88 -1.16 -15.02 6.61
C PRO A 88 0.32 -14.66 6.71
N LEU A 89 1.05 -14.75 5.60
CA LEU A 89 2.48 -14.42 5.56
C LEU A 89 2.74 -12.93 5.73
N VAL A 90 1.95 -12.09 5.06
CA VAL A 90 2.01 -10.62 5.25
C VAL A 90 1.67 -10.24 6.68
N THR A 91 0.62 -10.85 7.26
CA THR A 91 0.20 -10.60 8.65
C THR A 91 1.32 -10.96 9.63
N LEU A 92 1.97 -12.11 9.44
CA LEU A 92 3.09 -12.54 10.27
C LEU A 92 4.29 -11.59 10.14
N GLN A 93 4.61 -11.17 8.91
CA GLN A 93 5.70 -10.22 8.67
C GLN A 93 5.43 -8.86 9.31
N VAL A 94 4.20 -8.34 9.20
CA VAL A 94 3.78 -7.10 9.87
C VAL A 94 3.89 -7.22 11.38
N ALA A 95 3.39 -8.32 11.97
CA ALA A 95 3.50 -8.57 13.41
C ALA A 95 4.96 -8.60 13.88
N THR A 96 5.84 -9.23 13.10
CA THR A 96 7.29 -9.25 13.38
C THR A 96 7.90 -7.85 13.34
N LEU A 97 7.56 -7.04 12.34
CA LEU A 97 8.03 -5.66 12.22
C LEU A 97 7.55 -4.80 13.40
N ILE A 98 6.31 -4.97 13.84
CA ILE A 98 5.78 -4.26 15.01
C ILE A 98 6.58 -4.59 16.27
N GLN A 99 6.90 -5.87 16.49
CA GLN A 99 7.68 -6.31 17.64
C GLN A 99 9.12 -5.79 17.62
N GLN A 100 9.73 -5.70 16.45
CA GLN A 100 11.11 -5.21 16.26
C GLN A 100 11.24 -3.68 16.27
N THR A 101 10.14 -2.98 16.08
CA THR A 101 10.14 -1.52 16.01
C THR A 101 10.01 -0.93 17.41
N THR A 102 10.97 -0.08 17.79
CA THR A 102 11.01 0.55 19.11
C THR A 102 10.24 1.89 19.18
N ASN A 103 10.05 2.53 18.03
CA ASN A 103 9.28 3.77 17.89
C ASN A 103 7.98 3.51 17.09
N HIS A 104 7.32 4.55 16.63
CA HIS A 104 6.10 4.45 15.86
C HIS A 104 6.37 3.89 14.44
N LEU A 105 5.58 2.92 14.00
CA LEU A 105 5.64 2.30 12.67
C LEU A 105 4.50 2.82 11.77
N PHE A 106 4.86 3.37 10.63
CA PHE A 106 3.91 3.79 9.59
C PHE A 106 3.90 2.76 8.44
N ILE A 107 2.71 2.28 8.09
CA ILE A 107 2.52 1.22 7.08
C ILE A 107 1.70 1.77 5.91
N GLU A 108 2.29 1.87 4.71
CA GLU A 108 1.52 2.18 3.50
C GLU A 108 0.68 0.96 3.09
N ALA A 109 -0.62 1.19 2.85
CA ALA A 109 -1.54 0.22 2.31
C ALA A 109 -2.30 0.82 1.12
N SER A 110 -1.95 0.41 -0.10
CA SER A 110 -2.61 0.85 -1.33
C SER A 110 -4.05 0.34 -1.43
N ALA A 111 -4.31 -0.86 -0.87
CA ALA A 111 -5.63 -1.45 -0.71
C ALA A 111 -5.79 -1.86 0.77
N PRO A 112 -6.32 -0.98 1.64
CA PRO A 112 -6.28 -1.20 3.09
C PRO A 112 -7.14 -2.37 3.57
N LYS A 113 -8.04 -2.91 2.72
CA LYS A 113 -8.95 -4.02 3.10
C LYS A 113 -9.48 -3.83 4.54
N ASN A 114 -9.19 -4.76 5.45
CA ASN A 114 -9.62 -4.70 6.85
C ASN A 114 -8.56 -4.15 7.82
N ILE A 115 -7.34 -3.83 7.35
CA ILE A 115 -6.25 -3.38 8.23
C ILE A 115 -6.58 -2.04 8.90
N HIS A 116 -7.36 -1.18 8.25
CA HIS A 116 -7.85 0.10 8.81
C HIS A 116 -8.78 -0.09 10.03
N GLN A 117 -9.33 -1.29 10.23
CA GLN A 117 -10.14 -1.61 11.41
C GLN A 117 -9.28 -2.01 12.62
N LEU A 118 -8.02 -2.40 12.37
CA LEU A 118 -7.10 -2.87 13.40
C LEU A 118 -6.19 -1.77 13.94
N TYR A 119 -5.90 -0.75 13.12
CA TYR A 119 -4.94 0.30 13.46
C TYR A 119 -5.47 1.69 13.09
N PRO A 120 -5.05 2.74 13.83
CA PRO A 120 -5.30 4.12 13.43
C PRO A 120 -4.90 4.34 11.97
N THR A 121 -5.74 5.04 11.22
CA THR A 121 -5.55 5.22 9.78
C THR A 121 -5.53 6.69 9.42
N VAL A 122 -4.57 7.06 8.59
CA VAL A 122 -4.44 8.36 7.97
C VAL A 122 -4.62 8.21 6.46
N VAL A 123 -5.53 8.97 5.91
CA VAL A 123 -5.85 8.98 4.48
C VAL A 123 -5.17 10.17 3.82
N ILE A 124 -4.17 9.90 2.98
CA ILE A 124 -3.62 10.94 2.11
C ILE A 124 -4.57 11.11 0.94
N PHE A 125 -5.18 12.27 0.85
CA PHE A 125 -6.19 12.55 -0.15
C PHE A 125 -5.77 13.71 -1.07
N ALA A 126 -6.09 13.61 -2.33
CA ALA A 126 -6.03 14.70 -3.30
C ALA A 126 -7.18 14.53 -4.28
N GLU A 127 -7.77 15.63 -4.71
CA GLU A 127 -8.83 15.63 -5.71
C GLU A 127 -8.41 14.96 -7.02
N GLU A 128 -9.35 14.36 -7.71
CA GLU A 128 -9.10 13.59 -8.92
C GLU A 128 -8.30 14.33 -9.99
N PRO A 129 -8.57 15.62 -10.31
CA PRO A 129 -7.78 16.34 -11.30
C PRO A 129 -6.29 16.43 -10.94
N ILE A 130 -5.97 16.61 -9.64
CA ILE A 130 -4.58 16.64 -9.15
C ILE A 130 -3.95 15.27 -9.29
N ARG A 131 -4.66 14.22 -8.91
CA ARG A 131 -4.19 12.82 -9.01
C ARG A 131 -3.91 12.44 -10.46
N ARG A 132 -4.81 12.77 -11.39
CA ARG A 132 -4.64 12.54 -12.84
C ARG A 132 -3.39 13.21 -13.38
N LYS A 133 -3.19 14.49 -13.08
CA LYS A 133 -1.99 15.23 -13.49
C LYS A 133 -0.70 14.58 -12.97
N ARG A 134 -0.68 14.12 -11.71
CA ARG A 134 0.47 13.44 -11.12
C ARG A 134 0.76 12.09 -11.78
N LEU A 135 -0.28 11.34 -12.13
CA LEU A 135 -0.14 10.03 -12.79
C LEU A 135 0.35 10.19 -14.23
N GLN A 136 -0.17 11.18 -14.97
CA GLN A 136 0.33 11.53 -16.30
C GLN A 136 1.79 11.95 -16.28
N SER A 137 2.20 12.76 -15.30
CA SER A 137 3.61 13.19 -15.18
C SER A 137 4.56 12.03 -14.85
N ARG A 138 4.04 10.90 -14.35
CA ARG A 138 4.77 9.64 -14.14
C ARG A 138 4.77 8.72 -15.36
N GLY A 139 4.23 9.17 -16.51
CA GLY A 139 4.19 8.43 -17.76
C GLY A 139 3.04 7.43 -17.89
N MET A 140 2.04 7.49 -17.00
CA MET A 140 0.87 6.61 -17.12
C MET A 140 -0.05 7.09 -18.24
N SER A 141 -0.55 6.16 -19.06
CA SER A 141 -1.50 6.48 -20.13
C SER A 141 -2.86 6.93 -19.56
N ILE A 142 -3.59 7.74 -20.33
CA ILE A 142 -4.94 8.20 -19.92
C ILE A 142 -5.85 7.00 -19.68
N THR A 143 -5.82 5.99 -20.55
CA THR A 143 -6.63 4.77 -20.41
C THR A 143 -6.31 4.01 -19.11
N ASP A 144 -5.03 3.87 -18.77
CA ASP A 144 -4.64 3.21 -17.50
C ASP A 144 -5.08 4.01 -16.27
N ILE A 145 -5.01 5.34 -16.35
CA ILE A 145 -5.49 6.24 -15.29
C ILE A 145 -6.99 6.07 -15.10
N ASP A 146 -7.77 6.07 -16.18
CA ASP A 146 -9.23 5.89 -16.15
C ASP A 146 -9.58 4.54 -15.53
N ASN A 147 -8.97 3.47 -16.01
CA ASN A 147 -9.21 2.12 -15.49
C ASN A 147 -8.93 2.02 -13.98
N ARG A 148 -7.79 2.58 -13.53
CA ARG A 148 -7.40 2.51 -12.11
C ARG A 148 -8.26 3.40 -11.21
N ILE A 149 -8.72 4.55 -11.68
CA ILE A 149 -9.59 5.43 -10.90
C ILE A 149 -11.00 4.84 -10.80
N THR A 150 -11.56 4.32 -11.89
CA THR A 150 -12.90 3.76 -11.91
C THR A 150 -13.03 2.45 -11.11
N THR A 151 -11.96 1.68 -10.98
CA THR A 151 -11.95 0.45 -10.16
C THR A 151 -11.74 0.72 -8.68
N GLN A 152 -11.35 1.93 -8.28
CA GLN A 152 -11.19 2.29 -6.88
C GLN A 152 -12.52 2.68 -6.21
N PRO A 153 -12.62 2.53 -4.89
CA PRO A 153 -13.76 3.04 -4.12
C PRO A 153 -13.96 4.54 -4.32
N LYS A 154 -15.21 5.00 -4.11
CA LYS A 154 -15.57 6.41 -4.15
C LYS A 154 -14.79 7.22 -3.10
N GLU A 155 -14.64 8.51 -3.32
CA GLU A 155 -13.91 9.42 -2.41
C GLU A 155 -14.47 9.42 -0.98
N SER A 156 -15.81 9.38 -0.85
CA SER A 156 -16.45 9.30 0.47
C SER A 156 -16.03 8.08 1.28
N TRP A 157 -15.80 6.96 0.62
CA TRP A 157 -15.30 5.76 1.29
C TRP A 157 -13.87 5.96 1.78
N TRP A 158 -12.98 6.51 0.96
CA TRP A 158 -11.61 6.82 1.41
C TRP A 158 -11.63 7.72 2.64
N LYS A 159 -12.39 8.82 2.59
CA LYS A 159 -12.48 9.80 3.68
C LYS A 159 -13.10 9.23 4.96
N SER A 160 -13.84 8.13 4.89
CA SER A 160 -14.42 7.46 6.07
C SER A 160 -13.46 6.53 6.81
N LEU A 161 -12.27 6.25 6.27
CA LEU A 161 -11.34 5.28 6.85
C LEU A 161 -10.55 5.82 8.06
N GLY A 162 -10.41 7.14 8.20
CA GLY A 162 -9.62 7.74 9.27
C GLY A 162 -9.40 9.23 9.12
N ILE A 163 -8.32 9.72 9.71
CA ILE A 163 -7.93 11.14 9.62
C ILE A 163 -7.52 11.46 8.17
N VAL A 164 -8.09 12.51 7.59
CA VAL A 164 -7.78 12.93 6.21
C VAL A 164 -6.72 14.02 6.22
N ILE A 165 -5.65 13.79 5.46
CA ILE A 165 -4.64 14.78 5.12
C ILE A 165 -4.83 15.16 3.65
N GLU A 166 -5.25 16.41 3.40
CA GLU A 166 -5.43 16.94 2.04
C GLU A 166 -4.06 17.29 1.43
N ASN A 167 -3.71 16.60 0.36
CA ASN A 167 -2.44 16.82 -0.35
C ASN A 167 -2.65 17.70 -1.59
N THR A 168 -2.75 18.99 -1.39
CA THR A 168 -2.85 20.00 -2.46
C THR A 168 -1.48 20.38 -3.02
N SER A 169 -0.47 20.47 -2.13
CA SER A 169 0.92 20.80 -2.46
C SER A 169 1.89 20.04 -1.56
N TYR A 170 3.17 20.03 -1.95
CA TYR A 170 4.23 19.41 -1.16
C TYR A 170 4.40 20.07 0.21
N THR A 171 4.35 21.40 0.25
CA THR A 171 4.47 22.17 1.50
C THR A 171 3.31 21.89 2.46
N GLU A 172 2.09 21.85 1.94
CA GLU A 172 0.90 21.57 2.75
C GLU A 172 0.92 20.14 3.30
N LEU A 173 1.28 19.16 2.46
CA LEU A 173 1.44 17.77 2.90
C LEU A 173 2.42 17.65 4.06
N HIS A 174 3.60 18.28 3.95
CA HIS A 174 4.62 18.24 4.98
C HIS A 174 4.14 18.87 6.29
N ALA A 175 3.51 20.06 6.21
CA ALA A 175 3.00 20.74 7.40
C ALA A 175 1.94 19.91 8.14
N GLN A 176 1.07 19.20 7.40
CA GLN A 176 0.07 18.33 8.02
C GLN A 176 0.68 17.04 8.61
N ILE A 177 1.70 16.48 7.94
CA ILE A 177 2.43 15.33 8.49
C ILE A 177 3.20 15.73 9.77
N GLU A 178 3.84 16.89 9.82
CA GLU A 178 4.50 17.37 11.04
C GLU A 178 3.53 17.37 12.24
N LYS A 179 2.33 17.93 12.05
CA LYS A 179 1.31 17.92 13.10
C LYS A 179 0.89 16.50 13.52
N LEU A 180 0.83 15.57 12.57
CA LEU A 180 0.54 14.17 12.86
C LEU A 180 1.66 13.54 13.69
N LEU A 181 2.92 13.81 13.34
CA LEU A 181 4.09 13.25 14.02
C LEU A 181 4.25 13.81 15.44
N ASP A 182 3.94 15.08 15.68
CA ASP A 182 3.95 15.68 17.02
C ASP A 182 2.99 14.93 17.98
N LEU A 183 1.83 14.50 17.49
CA LEU A 183 0.86 13.69 18.25
C LEU A 183 1.35 12.24 18.47
N SER A 184 2.33 11.77 17.73
CA SER A 184 2.85 10.40 17.84
C SER A 184 3.99 10.28 18.87
N TYR A 185 4.46 11.42 19.42
CA TYR A 185 5.46 11.47 20.48
C TYR A 185 4.86 11.52 21.90
N GLU A 186 3.53 11.76 22.01
CA GLU A 186 2.78 11.72 23.27
C GLU A 186 2.22 10.32 23.56
#